data_0ccb4986c6219312449c514bf479bb6c
#
_entry.id   0ccb4986c6219312449c514bf479bb6c
#
_cell.length_a   1.000
_cell.length_b   1.000
_cell.length_c   1.000
_cell.angle_alpha   90.00
_cell.angle_beta   90.00
_cell.angle_gamma   90.00
#
_symmetry.space_group_name_H-M   'P 1'
#
loop_
_entity.id
_entity.type
_entity.pdbx_description
1 polymer ?
#
loop_
_entity_poly.entity_id
_entity_poly.type
_entity_poly.pdbx_seq_one_letter_code
_entity_poly.pdbx_strand_id
1 'polypeptide(L)'
;MAEKVIVKEQVRNIKISSPGPQGPRGKTILNGHGNPSNNFGLEGDYYYDIDQFWFWGPKPSDTTWQDAIKIKLTNATGIFSWELSQLEGPTDGVYSITIDHYLGYHPNITVKDSAGDIWETGIEWNSENTITLTMAQPFSGTAYLS
;
A
#
# COMPACT_ATOMS: atom_id res chain seq x y z
N MET A 1 6.52 66.50 63.52
CA MET A 1 5.42 65.73 62.88
C MET A 1 6.01 64.65 62.02
N ALA A 2 5.72 63.40 62.25
CA ALA A 2 6.18 62.31 61.44
C ALA A 2 5.22 62.13 60.23
N GLU A 3 5.74 62.21 59.03
CA GLU A 3 4.98 61.93 57.80
C GLU A 3 4.68 60.46 57.71
N LYS A 4 3.41 60.12 57.59
CA LYS A 4 2.94 58.75 57.43
C LYS A 4 3.01 58.36 55.96
N VAL A 5 4.01 57.58 55.57
CA VAL A 5 4.10 57.02 54.22
C VAL A 5 3.11 55.85 54.12
N ILE A 6 2.07 56.02 53.31
CA ILE A 6 1.16 54.96 52.97
C ILE A 6 1.66 54.23 51.71
N VAL A 7 2.23 53.07 51.87
CA VAL A 7 2.59 52.20 50.73
C VAL A 7 1.32 51.48 50.27
N LYS A 8 0.77 51.89 49.15
CA LYS A 8 -0.29 51.17 48.48
C LYS A 8 0.27 49.98 47.72
N GLU A 9 0.13 48.81 48.25
CA GLU A 9 0.46 47.58 47.56
C GLU A 9 -0.51 47.40 46.36
N GLN A 10 0.03 47.49 45.12
CA GLN A 10 -0.75 47.13 43.93
C GLN A 10 -0.65 45.64 43.71
N VAL A 11 -1.67 44.90 44.09
CA VAL A 11 -1.79 43.49 43.74
C VAL A 11 -2.14 43.41 42.23
N ARG A 12 -1.15 43.05 41.40
CA ARG A 12 -1.39 42.71 40.01
C ARG A 12 -1.89 41.27 39.92
N ASN A 13 -3.17 41.08 39.69
CA ASN A 13 -3.72 39.78 39.38
C ASN A 13 -3.25 39.37 37.97
N ILE A 14 -2.26 38.47 37.91
CA ILE A 14 -1.86 37.84 36.69
C ILE A 14 -2.85 36.71 36.42
N LYS A 15 -3.73 36.86 35.47
CA LYS A 15 -4.63 35.81 35.02
C LYS A 15 -3.81 34.87 34.11
N ILE A 16 -3.35 33.75 34.64
CA ILE A 16 -2.73 32.70 33.84
C ILE A 16 -3.89 31.91 33.22
N SER A 17 -4.16 32.12 31.94
CA SER A 17 -5.05 31.24 31.18
C SER A 17 -4.31 29.94 30.94
N SER A 18 -4.80 28.83 31.48
CA SER A 18 -4.30 27.52 31.08
C SER A 18 -4.58 27.34 29.56
N PRO A 19 -3.66 26.73 28.83
CA PRO A 19 -3.95 26.33 27.45
C PRO A 19 -5.29 25.56 27.42
N GLY A 20 -6.09 25.78 26.39
CA GLY A 20 -7.30 24.99 26.17
C GLY A 20 -6.96 23.49 26.07
N PRO A 21 -7.94 22.61 26.19
CA PRO A 21 -7.74 21.18 26.02
C PRO A 21 -7.13 20.94 24.63
N GLN A 22 -6.22 19.97 24.57
CA GLN A 22 -5.66 19.53 23.29
C GLN A 22 -6.80 19.14 22.34
N GLY A 23 -6.73 19.58 21.10
CA GLY A 23 -7.68 19.19 20.06
C GLY A 23 -7.73 17.67 19.87
N PRO A 24 -8.79 17.15 19.23
CA PRO A 24 -8.89 15.73 18.95
C PRO A 24 -7.69 15.25 18.13
N ARG A 25 -7.30 13.99 18.34
CA ARG A 25 -6.24 13.33 17.60
C ARG A 25 -6.52 13.41 16.09
N GLY A 26 -5.53 13.79 15.28
CA GLY A 26 -5.59 13.68 13.83
C GLY A 26 -5.65 12.24 13.35
N LYS A 27 -6.03 12.05 12.10
CA LYS A 27 -5.97 10.73 11.44
C LYS A 27 -4.52 10.29 11.26
N THR A 28 -4.27 9.00 11.38
CA THR A 28 -2.91 8.44 11.45
C THR A 28 -2.75 7.32 10.43
N ILE A 29 -1.52 7.15 9.93
CA ILE A 29 -1.14 5.95 9.20
C ILE A 29 -0.49 5.01 10.21
N LEU A 30 -1.12 3.88 10.41
CA LEU A 30 -0.64 2.78 11.25
C LEU A 30 0.10 1.77 10.38
N ASN A 31 0.89 0.89 10.98
CA ASN A 31 1.53 -0.21 10.26
C ASN A 31 1.61 -1.46 11.14
N GLY A 32 1.86 -2.58 10.49
CA GLY A 32 2.06 -3.86 11.15
C GLY A 32 2.19 -5.00 10.15
N HIS A 33 2.11 -6.22 10.67
CA HIS A 33 2.27 -7.45 9.90
C HIS A 33 0.91 -8.08 9.60
N GLY A 34 0.65 -8.34 8.33
CA GLY A 34 -0.61 -8.93 7.87
C GLY A 34 -1.81 -7.98 7.98
N ASN A 35 -3.01 -8.56 7.97
CA ASN A 35 -4.24 -7.78 8.00
C ASN A 35 -4.42 -7.06 9.35
N PRO A 36 -4.92 -5.80 9.35
CA PRO A 36 -5.14 -5.08 10.60
C PRO A 36 -6.24 -5.73 11.44
N SER A 37 -5.99 -5.82 12.75
CA SER A 37 -7.03 -6.21 13.70
C SER A 37 -8.13 -5.15 13.77
N ASN A 38 -9.39 -5.57 13.91
CA ASN A 38 -10.52 -4.65 13.96
C ASN A 38 -10.43 -3.62 15.10
N ASN A 39 -9.78 -3.97 16.20
CA ASN A 39 -9.58 -3.08 17.35
C ASN A 39 -8.38 -2.13 17.19
N PHE A 40 -7.63 -2.23 16.09
CA PHE A 40 -6.44 -1.42 15.85
C PHE A 40 -6.79 -0.19 15.02
N GLY A 41 -6.48 1.00 15.53
CA GLY A 41 -6.82 2.28 14.91
C GLY A 41 -8.27 2.74 15.14
N LEU A 42 -8.54 3.98 14.79
CA LEU A 42 -9.84 4.65 14.88
C LEU A 42 -10.41 4.91 13.49
N GLU A 43 -11.71 5.20 13.43
CA GLU A 43 -12.37 5.63 12.18
C GLU A 43 -11.56 6.72 11.46
N GLY A 44 -11.34 6.54 10.16
CA GLY A 44 -10.58 7.44 9.31
C GLY A 44 -9.06 7.27 9.36
N ASP A 45 -8.51 6.37 10.18
CA ASP A 45 -7.10 6.00 10.13
C ASP A 45 -6.81 5.15 8.88
N TYR A 46 -5.54 5.08 8.52
CA TYR A 46 -5.01 4.23 7.46
C TYR A 46 -4.09 3.17 8.06
N TYR A 47 -3.90 2.07 7.35
CA TYR A 47 -3.01 1.00 7.79
C TYR A 47 -2.14 0.50 6.64
N TYR A 48 -0.86 0.27 6.92
CA TYR A 48 0.10 -0.30 6.00
C TYR A 48 0.57 -1.67 6.47
N ASP A 49 0.29 -2.70 5.68
CA ASP A 49 0.80 -4.06 5.88
C ASP A 49 2.21 -4.14 5.29
N ILE A 50 3.21 -4.29 6.15
CA ILE A 50 4.63 -4.30 5.75
C ILE A 50 5.08 -5.64 5.15
N ASP A 51 4.31 -6.72 5.30
CA ASP A 51 4.64 -8.03 4.75
C ASP A 51 4.18 -8.19 3.30
N GLN A 52 2.96 -7.74 3.03
CA GLN A 52 2.31 -7.93 1.74
C GLN A 52 2.15 -6.64 0.95
N PHE A 53 2.61 -5.51 1.51
CA PHE A 53 2.55 -4.17 0.90
C PHE A 53 1.12 -3.71 0.59
N TRP A 54 0.14 -4.07 1.43
CA TRP A 54 -1.20 -3.55 1.34
C TRP A 54 -1.35 -2.24 2.11
N PHE A 55 -1.99 -1.27 1.48
CA PHE A 55 -2.44 -0.05 2.10
C PHE A 55 -3.95 -0.05 2.24
N TRP A 56 -4.43 0.08 3.48
CA TRP A 56 -5.83 0.02 3.83
C TRP A 56 -6.34 1.37 4.28
N GLY A 57 -7.56 1.72 3.95
CA GLY A 57 -8.22 2.88 4.52
C GLY A 57 -8.89 3.83 3.53
N PRO A 58 -9.57 4.81 4.08
CA PRO A 58 -9.70 5.05 5.52
C PRO A 58 -10.47 3.96 6.24
N LYS A 59 -10.18 3.73 7.53
CA LYS A 59 -10.97 2.81 8.38
C LYS A 59 -12.42 3.30 8.43
N PRO A 60 -13.39 2.45 8.08
CA PRO A 60 -14.77 2.90 7.91
C PRO A 60 -15.50 3.15 9.24
N SER A 61 -15.04 2.55 10.34
CA SER A 61 -15.58 2.76 11.68
C SER A 61 -14.57 2.34 12.76
N ASP A 62 -14.79 2.74 14.00
CA ASP A 62 -13.91 2.38 15.12
C ASP A 62 -13.85 0.86 15.39
N THR A 63 -14.82 0.11 14.89
CA THR A 63 -15.00 -1.32 15.23
C THR A 63 -14.53 -2.29 14.16
N THR A 64 -14.25 -1.85 12.93
CA THR A 64 -13.89 -2.76 11.85
C THR A 64 -13.05 -2.12 10.75
N TRP A 65 -12.21 -2.94 10.10
CA TRP A 65 -11.54 -2.64 8.84
C TRP A 65 -12.26 -3.28 7.63
N GLN A 66 -13.32 -4.05 7.87
CA GLN A 66 -14.13 -4.58 6.78
C GLN A 66 -14.67 -3.39 5.96
N ASP A 67 -14.69 -3.51 4.66
CA ASP A 67 -15.10 -2.46 3.70
C ASP A 67 -14.12 -1.26 3.58
N ALA A 68 -12.98 -1.27 4.28
CA ALA A 68 -11.90 -0.32 3.98
C ALA A 68 -11.37 -0.54 2.56
N ILE A 69 -11.08 0.55 1.86
CA ILE A 69 -10.39 0.47 0.56
C ILE A 69 -9.03 -0.19 0.78
N LYS A 70 -8.68 -1.13 -0.09
CA LYS A 70 -7.44 -1.88 -0.02
C LYS A 70 -6.69 -1.76 -1.34
N ILE A 71 -5.49 -1.21 -1.28
CA ILE A 71 -4.61 -0.99 -2.44
C ILE A 71 -3.31 -1.71 -2.20
N LYS A 72 -2.84 -2.52 -3.15
CA LYS A 72 -1.52 -3.13 -3.06
C LYS A 72 -0.46 -2.15 -3.56
N LEU A 73 0.47 -1.80 -2.69
CA LEU A 73 1.63 -0.99 -3.05
C LEU A 73 2.70 -1.94 -3.61
N THR A 74 2.66 -2.18 -4.90
CA THR A 74 3.73 -2.92 -5.58
C THR A 74 4.70 -1.93 -6.20
N ASN A 75 5.96 -2.35 -6.37
CA ASN A 75 6.81 -1.67 -7.32
C ASN A 75 6.20 -1.88 -8.70
N ALA A 76 5.45 -0.90 -9.18
CA ALA A 76 4.90 -0.89 -10.53
C ALA A 76 6.05 -0.66 -11.54
N THR A 77 7.04 -1.55 -11.52
CA THR A 77 8.16 -1.47 -12.47
C THR A 77 7.76 -2.01 -13.84
N GLY A 78 6.62 -2.67 -13.93
CA GLY A 78 6.21 -3.32 -15.17
C GLY A 78 7.20 -4.39 -15.66
N ILE A 79 8.07 -4.92 -14.77
CA ILE A 79 9.09 -5.91 -15.12
C ILE A 79 8.88 -7.12 -14.22
N PHE A 80 8.65 -8.28 -14.84
CA PHE A 80 8.46 -9.55 -14.15
C PHE A 80 9.38 -10.60 -14.76
N SER A 81 10.25 -11.17 -13.94
CA SER A 81 11.13 -12.25 -14.34
C SER A 81 10.66 -13.57 -13.75
N TRP A 82 10.83 -14.66 -14.47
CA TRP A 82 10.53 -16.00 -14.01
C TRP A 82 11.61 -17.01 -14.37
N GLU A 83 11.68 -18.07 -13.58
CA GLU A 83 12.48 -19.25 -13.80
C GLU A 83 11.62 -20.40 -14.32
N LEU A 84 12.25 -21.40 -14.96
CA LEU A 84 11.56 -22.60 -15.50
C LEU A 84 10.67 -23.30 -14.45
N SER A 85 11.08 -23.29 -13.20
CA SER A 85 10.37 -23.95 -12.09
C SER A 85 9.06 -23.26 -11.71
N GLN A 86 8.83 -22.03 -12.19
CA GLN A 86 7.63 -21.25 -11.90
C GLN A 86 6.56 -21.40 -12.99
N LEU A 87 6.91 -22.07 -14.10
CA LEU A 87 5.95 -22.35 -15.17
C LEU A 87 5.00 -23.48 -14.78
N GLU A 88 3.75 -23.29 -15.11
CA GLU A 88 2.72 -24.33 -15.02
C GLU A 88 2.63 -25.10 -16.33
N GLY A 89 2.33 -26.38 -16.26
CA GLY A 89 2.15 -27.24 -17.44
C GLY A 89 3.31 -28.23 -17.66
N PRO A 90 3.38 -28.84 -18.90
CA PRO A 90 2.52 -28.53 -20.04
C PRO A 90 1.09 -29.06 -19.91
N THR A 91 0.11 -28.23 -20.27
CA THR A 91 -1.25 -28.66 -20.53
C THR A 91 -1.51 -28.56 -22.03
N ASP A 92 -1.83 -29.66 -22.65
CA ASP A 92 -1.98 -29.75 -24.13
C ASP A 92 -0.75 -29.24 -24.91
N GLY A 93 0.45 -29.42 -24.34
CA GLY A 93 1.72 -28.97 -24.94
C GLY A 93 2.03 -27.47 -24.72
N VAL A 94 1.26 -26.79 -23.89
CA VAL A 94 1.42 -25.36 -23.61
C VAL A 94 1.83 -25.17 -22.16
N TYR A 95 2.85 -24.36 -21.94
CA TYR A 95 3.28 -23.87 -20.63
C TYR A 95 2.69 -22.50 -20.36
N SER A 96 2.44 -22.18 -19.12
CA SER A 96 1.89 -20.89 -18.74
C SER A 96 2.52 -20.30 -17.47
N ILE A 97 2.40 -18.99 -17.33
CA ILE A 97 2.70 -18.27 -16.10
C ILE A 97 1.70 -17.15 -15.92
N THR A 98 1.15 -17.06 -14.71
CA THR A 98 0.25 -15.98 -14.32
C THR A 98 1.02 -14.91 -13.57
N ILE A 99 0.86 -13.66 -14.00
CA ILE A 99 1.56 -12.48 -13.47
C ILE A 99 0.53 -11.49 -12.93
N ASP A 100 0.61 -11.20 -11.64
CA ASP A 100 -0.14 -10.13 -11.00
C ASP A 100 0.66 -8.82 -11.11
N HIS A 101 0.27 -7.93 -12.02
CA HIS A 101 1.02 -6.69 -12.29
C HIS A 101 0.46 -5.45 -11.58
N TYR A 102 -0.79 -5.47 -11.15
CA TYR A 102 -1.46 -4.39 -10.40
C TYR A 102 -1.40 -2.99 -11.05
N LEU A 103 -1.33 -2.92 -12.37
CA LEU A 103 -1.25 -1.64 -13.10
C LEU A 103 -2.60 -0.93 -13.23
N GLY A 104 -3.72 -1.67 -13.06
CA GLY A 104 -5.07 -1.13 -13.20
C GLY A 104 -5.48 -0.87 -14.66
N TYR A 105 -4.77 -1.44 -15.64
CA TYR A 105 -5.07 -1.39 -17.06
C TYR A 105 -4.42 -2.58 -17.79
N HIS A 106 -4.78 -2.81 -19.06
CA HIS A 106 -4.17 -3.82 -19.92
C HIS A 106 -2.88 -3.25 -20.56
N PRO A 107 -1.69 -3.63 -20.07
CA PRO A 107 -0.43 -3.10 -20.59
C PRO A 107 -0.04 -3.73 -21.93
N ASN A 108 0.81 -3.04 -22.69
CA ASN A 108 1.58 -3.69 -23.74
C ASN A 108 2.65 -4.59 -23.12
N ILE A 109 2.91 -5.74 -23.73
CA ILE A 109 3.79 -6.75 -23.16
C ILE A 109 4.88 -7.10 -24.17
N THR A 110 6.13 -7.03 -23.72
CA THR A 110 7.29 -7.55 -24.45
C THR A 110 7.95 -8.61 -23.60
N VAL A 111 8.11 -9.81 -24.14
CA VAL A 111 8.74 -10.93 -23.47
C VAL A 111 10.13 -11.16 -24.03
N LYS A 112 11.12 -11.35 -23.13
CA LYS A 112 12.49 -11.75 -23.48
C LYS A 112 12.88 -12.99 -22.71
N ASP A 113 13.65 -13.86 -23.34
CA ASP A 113 14.29 -14.98 -22.65
C ASP A 113 15.54 -14.54 -21.86
N SER A 114 16.20 -15.48 -21.22
CA SER A 114 17.43 -15.22 -20.46
C SER A 114 18.64 -14.82 -21.32
N ALA A 115 18.60 -15.06 -22.62
CA ALA A 115 19.59 -14.60 -23.59
C ALA A 115 19.34 -13.18 -24.09
N GLY A 116 18.13 -12.64 -23.82
CA GLY A 116 17.71 -11.32 -24.24
C GLY A 116 16.93 -11.29 -25.56
N ASP A 117 16.66 -12.46 -26.15
CA ASP A 117 15.89 -12.58 -27.38
C ASP A 117 14.39 -12.36 -27.11
N ILE A 118 13.73 -11.67 -28.04
CA ILE A 118 12.28 -11.41 -27.93
C ILE A 118 11.51 -12.65 -28.37
N TRP A 119 10.55 -13.05 -27.53
CA TRP A 119 9.68 -14.19 -27.80
C TRP A 119 8.24 -13.74 -27.96
N GLU A 120 7.56 -14.31 -28.94
CA GLU A 120 6.12 -14.21 -29.07
C GLU A 120 5.46 -15.23 -28.13
N THR A 121 4.58 -14.74 -27.28
CA THR A 121 3.79 -15.54 -26.33
C THR A 121 2.31 -15.28 -26.54
N GLY A 122 1.47 -16.25 -26.22
CA GLY A 122 0.06 -15.97 -26.02
C GLY A 122 -0.12 -15.09 -24.80
N ILE A 123 -1.05 -14.15 -24.88
CA ILE A 123 -1.38 -13.23 -23.78
C ILE A 123 -2.88 -13.32 -23.52
N GLU A 124 -3.25 -13.61 -22.28
CA GLU A 124 -4.60 -13.54 -21.79
C GLU A 124 -4.68 -12.51 -20.66
N TRP A 125 -5.53 -11.51 -20.82
CA TRP A 125 -5.82 -10.51 -19.78
C TRP A 125 -6.93 -11.06 -18.88
N ASN A 126 -6.54 -11.67 -17.76
CA ASN A 126 -7.49 -12.22 -16.79
C ASN A 126 -8.27 -11.10 -16.07
N SER A 127 -7.61 -9.95 -15.87
CA SER A 127 -8.18 -8.73 -15.29
C SER A 127 -7.32 -7.51 -15.64
N GLU A 128 -7.71 -6.32 -15.18
CA GLU A 128 -6.90 -5.10 -15.26
C GLU A 128 -5.59 -5.18 -14.43
N ASN A 129 -5.41 -6.23 -13.65
CA ASN A 129 -4.28 -6.39 -12.74
C ASN A 129 -3.53 -7.72 -12.91
N THR A 130 -4.03 -8.63 -13.75
CA THR A 130 -3.49 -9.99 -13.87
C THR A 130 -3.49 -10.42 -15.33
N ILE A 131 -2.38 -10.99 -15.77
CA ILE A 131 -2.23 -11.60 -17.11
C ILE A 131 -1.74 -13.03 -16.99
N THR A 132 -2.05 -13.86 -17.97
CA THR A 132 -1.44 -15.17 -18.17
C THR A 132 -0.67 -15.15 -19.50
N LEU A 133 0.61 -15.48 -19.45
CA LEU A 133 1.45 -15.71 -20.61
C LEU A 133 1.45 -17.20 -20.93
N THR A 134 1.33 -17.55 -22.21
CA THR A 134 1.37 -18.94 -22.66
C THR A 134 2.46 -19.12 -23.72
N MET A 135 3.16 -20.26 -23.67
CA MET A 135 4.28 -20.56 -24.53
C MET A 135 4.35 -22.05 -24.89
N ALA A 136 4.74 -22.35 -26.14
CA ALA A 136 4.86 -23.72 -26.60
C ALA A 136 6.13 -24.44 -26.10
N GLN A 137 7.15 -23.68 -25.72
CA GLN A 137 8.41 -24.18 -25.14
C GLN A 137 8.69 -23.47 -23.84
N PRO A 138 9.13 -24.20 -22.80
CA PRO A 138 9.45 -23.59 -21.51
C PRO A 138 10.78 -22.85 -21.59
N PHE A 139 10.83 -21.62 -21.08
CA PHE A 139 12.04 -20.84 -20.92
C PHE A 139 11.97 -19.94 -19.67
N SER A 140 13.12 -19.62 -19.11
CA SER A 140 13.25 -18.56 -18.10
C SER A 140 13.29 -17.23 -18.82
N GLY A 141 12.53 -16.25 -18.34
CA GLY A 141 12.40 -15.00 -19.06
C GLY A 141 11.96 -13.82 -18.22
N THR A 142 11.74 -12.72 -18.93
CA THR A 142 11.29 -11.46 -18.35
C THR A 142 10.22 -10.83 -19.22
N ALA A 143 9.10 -10.47 -18.63
CA ALA A 143 8.05 -9.67 -19.25
C ALA A 143 8.22 -8.19 -18.86
N TYR A 144 8.20 -7.32 -19.85
CA TYR A 144 8.19 -5.87 -19.73
C TYR A 144 6.79 -5.38 -20.07
N LEU A 145 6.16 -4.71 -19.12
CA LEU A 145 4.78 -4.22 -19.22
C LEU A 145 4.82 -2.68 -19.29
N SER A 146 4.15 -2.08 -20.26
CA SER A 146 4.15 -0.62 -20.44
C SER A 146 2.78 -0.08 -20.87
#